data_05f211e3872323382236eee865cee0f7
#
_entry.id   05f211e3872323382236eee865cee0f7
#
_cell.length_a   1.000
_cell.length_b   1.000
_cell.length_c   1.000
_cell.angle_alpha   90.00
_cell.angle_beta   90.00
_cell.angle_gamma   90.00
#
_symmetry.space_group_name_H-M   'P 1'
#
loop_
_entity.id
_entity.type
_entity.pdbx_description
1 polymer ?
#
loop_
_entity_poly.entity_id
_entity_poly.type
_entity_poly.pdbx_seq_one_letter_code
_entity_poly.pdbx_strand_id
1 'polypeptide(L)'
;MSIKNSEKVHKIVDKYIKKVYYILRNRETKGKQKGADHMKKNIQNIRKAVCTMANELRKQGLTLSQAFKKAWRRIKESMTMRVSGVTFNNGQKKLAYLAQFKPEDLRAYLKREEGNQYDSNAIKVYITIPAEGKYTELGYIPAAVSKELAKIMDKGIQITANALGVIGGYSYKENYGFLLNVAI
;
A
#
# COMPACT_ATOMS: atom_id res chain seq x y z
N MET A 1 13.91 -35.51 -0.52
CA MET A 1 14.59 -34.19 -0.73
C MET A 1 13.77 -32.96 -0.41
N SER A 2 12.50 -33.06 0.01
CA SER A 2 11.55 -31.94 0.17
C SER A 2 11.60 -31.22 1.54
N ILE A 3 11.86 -31.90 2.64
CA ILE A 3 11.72 -31.36 4.00
C ILE A 3 12.83 -30.36 4.39
N LYS A 4 14.08 -30.62 4.01
CA LYS A 4 15.22 -29.71 4.30
C LYS A 4 15.11 -28.34 3.59
N ASN A 5 14.43 -28.27 2.46
CA ASN A 5 14.17 -26.99 1.78
C ASN A 5 13.10 -26.15 2.47
N SER A 6 12.09 -26.79 3.09
CA SER A 6 11.04 -26.11 3.86
C SER A 6 11.61 -25.41 5.10
N GLU A 7 12.48 -26.08 5.88
CA GLU A 7 13.11 -25.48 7.06
C GLU A 7 14.06 -24.34 6.74
N LYS A 8 14.79 -24.45 5.62
CA LYS A 8 15.69 -23.37 5.17
C LYS A 8 14.91 -22.12 4.75
N VAL A 9 13.74 -22.30 4.13
CA VAL A 9 12.82 -21.23 3.75
C VAL A 9 12.22 -20.58 5.01
N HIS A 10 11.80 -21.35 6.01
CA HIS A 10 11.30 -20.83 7.29
C HIS A 10 12.35 -19.98 8.02
N LYS A 11 13.59 -20.46 8.12
CA LYS A 11 14.68 -19.70 8.77
C LYS A 11 14.99 -18.39 8.04
N ILE A 12 14.91 -18.36 6.71
CA ILE A 12 15.08 -17.15 5.91
C ILE A 12 13.92 -16.18 6.14
N VAL A 13 12.68 -16.68 6.14
CA VAL A 13 11.47 -15.91 6.42
C VAL A 13 11.55 -15.29 7.83
N ASP A 14 11.94 -16.05 8.84
CA ASP A 14 12.05 -15.55 10.21
C ASP A 14 13.18 -14.52 10.41
N LYS A 15 14.31 -14.70 9.73
CA LYS A 15 15.42 -13.71 9.75
C LYS A 15 14.99 -12.37 9.15
N TYR A 16 14.21 -12.40 8.05
CA TYR A 16 13.71 -11.17 7.43
C TYR A 16 12.58 -10.53 8.24
N ILE A 17 11.71 -11.32 8.87
CA ILE A 17 10.66 -10.82 9.76
C ILE A 17 11.28 -10.10 10.97
N LYS A 18 12.32 -10.65 11.59
CA LYS A 18 13.06 -9.99 12.70
C LYS A 18 13.68 -8.66 12.25
N LYS A 19 14.19 -8.57 11.02
CA LYS A 19 14.78 -7.34 10.48
C LYS A 19 13.73 -6.26 10.18
N VAL A 20 12.58 -6.64 9.63
CA VAL A 20 11.44 -5.72 9.44
C VAL A 20 10.88 -5.27 10.78
N TYR A 21 10.77 -6.17 11.75
CA TYR A 21 10.39 -5.87 13.13
C TYR A 21 11.30 -4.81 13.76
N TYR A 22 12.62 -4.92 13.59
CA TYR A 22 13.60 -3.97 14.11
C TYR A 22 13.46 -2.58 13.47
N ILE A 23 13.21 -2.52 12.15
CA ILE A 23 13.02 -1.26 11.42
C ILE A 23 11.72 -0.57 11.83
N LEU A 24 10.63 -1.32 12.01
CA LEU A 24 9.34 -0.78 12.45
C LEU A 24 9.37 -0.33 13.92
N ARG A 25 10.07 -1.05 14.79
CA ARG A 25 10.22 -0.72 16.21
C ARG A 25 10.93 0.62 16.44
N ASN A 26 11.91 0.96 15.61
CA ASN A 26 12.66 2.21 15.75
C ASN A 26 11.90 3.46 15.28
N ARG A 27 10.71 3.32 14.66
CA ARG A 27 9.83 4.44 14.30
C ARG A 27 8.74 4.76 15.33
N GLU A 28 8.52 3.91 16.33
CA GLU A 28 7.43 4.06 17.32
C GLU A 28 7.92 4.07 18.77
N THR A 29 8.70 5.06 19.16
CA THR A 29 8.96 5.32 20.58
C THR A 29 8.03 6.39 21.14
N LYS A 30 6.71 6.07 21.27
CA LYS A 30 5.80 6.73 22.25
C LYS A 30 4.43 6.01 22.27
N GLY A 31 4.20 5.09 23.24
CA GLY A 31 2.87 4.47 23.48
C GLY A 31 2.93 3.01 23.91
N LYS A 32 3.27 2.73 25.18
CA LYS A 32 3.87 1.46 25.63
C LYS A 32 2.97 0.23 25.84
N GLN A 33 1.65 0.22 25.57
CA GLN A 33 0.88 -1.02 25.82
C GLN A 33 -0.15 -1.39 24.72
N LYS A 34 -0.74 -0.45 24.03
CA LYS A 34 -1.58 -0.71 22.85
C LYS A 34 -0.78 -1.09 21.61
N GLY A 35 0.53 -0.84 21.61
CA GLY A 35 1.45 -1.09 20.49
C GLY A 35 1.76 -2.57 20.22
N ALA A 36 1.83 -3.40 21.25
CA ALA A 36 2.26 -4.80 21.09
C ALA A 36 1.22 -5.68 20.37
N ASP A 37 -0.06 -5.48 20.64
CA ASP A 37 -1.13 -6.25 19.99
C ASP A 37 -1.39 -5.75 18.54
N HIS A 38 -1.26 -4.46 18.34
CA HIS A 38 -1.33 -3.87 16.99
C HIS A 38 -0.16 -4.37 16.13
N MET A 39 1.02 -4.47 16.70
CA MET A 39 2.23 -4.96 16.04
C MET A 39 2.15 -6.44 15.67
N LYS A 40 1.60 -7.29 16.56
CA LYS A 40 1.35 -8.71 16.28
C LYS A 40 0.36 -8.89 15.13
N LYS A 41 -0.72 -8.11 15.09
CA LYS A 41 -1.68 -8.09 13.98
C LYS A 41 -1.02 -7.67 12.66
N ASN A 42 -0.19 -6.64 12.66
CA ASN A 42 0.52 -6.19 11.47
C ASN A 42 1.48 -7.24 10.92
N ILE A 43 2.22 -7.95 11.77
CA ILE A 43 3.11 -9.03 11.35
C ILE A 43 2.32 -10.19 10.73
N GLN A 44 1.20 -10.57 11.34
CA GLN A 44 0.33 -11.61 10.79
C GLN A 44 -0.25 -11.20 9.43
N ASN A 45 -0.65 -9.94 9.27
CA ASN A 45 -1.15 -9.40 8.01
C ASN A 45 -0.08 -9.40 6.91
N ILE A 46 1.15 -8.99 7.23
CA ILE A 46 2.29 -9.04 6.31
C ILE A 46 2.58 -10.49 5.88
N ARG A 47 2.59 -11.44 6.83
CA ARG A 47 2.78 -12.88 6.51
C ARG A 47 1.70 -13.39 5.56
N LYS A 48 0.43 -13.10 5.84
CA LYS A 48 -0.69 -13.47 4.98
C LYS A 48 -0.54 -12.88 3.58
N ALA A 49 -0.17 -11.61 3.47
CA ALA A 49 0.03 -10.92 2.21
C ALA A 49 1.17 -11.56 1.38
N VAL A 50 2.32 -11.83 2.02
CA VAL A 50 3.44 -12.53 1.36
C VAL A 50 3.03 -13.88 0.83
N CYS A 51 2.37 -14.72 1.65
CA CYS A 51 1.95 -16.05 1.25
C CYS A 51 0.92 -16.01 0.12
N THR A 52 -0.03 -15.08 0.20
CA THR A 52 -1.04 -14.89 -0.87
C THR A 52 -0.38 -14.52 -2.19
N MET A 53 0.47 -13.49 -2.17
CA MET A 53 1.18 -13.03 -3.37
C MET A 53 2.13 -14.10 -3.91
N ALA A 54 2.84 -14.83 -3.05
CA ALA A 54 3.70 -15.92 -3.47
C ALA A 54 2.92 -17.04 -4.15
N ASN A 55 1.74 -17.39 -3.64
CA ASN A 55 0.89 -18.42 -4.27
C ASN A 55 0.38 -17.98 -5.65
N GLU A 56 0.00 -16.70 -5.82
CA GLU A 56 -0.38 -16.18 -7.14
C GLU A 56 0.80 -16.19 -8.13
N LEU A 57 1.99 -15.83 -7.66
CA LEU A 57 3.21 -15.89 -8.48
C LEU A 57 3.57 -17.33 -8.87
N ARG A 58 3.31 -18.32 -8.00
CA ARG A 58 3.47 -19.74 -8.35
C ARG A 58 2.53 -20.19 -9.45
N LYS A 59 1.28 -19.75 -9.44
CA LYS A 59 0.32 -20.03 -10.53
C LYS A 59 0.78 -19.46 -11.87
N GLN A 60 1.65 -18.45 -11.84
CA GLN A 60 2.27 -17.86 -13.03
C GLN A 60 3.56 -18.59 -13.47
N GLY A 61 3.85 -19.76 -12.89
CA GLY A 61 4.98 -20.61 -13.28
C GLY A 61 6.29 -20.37 -12.53
N LEU A 62 6.32 -19.49 -11.50
CA LEU A 62 7.52 -19.30 -10.70
C LEU A 62 7.72 -20.46 -9.71
N THR A 63 8.97 -20.82 -9.44
CA THR A 63 9.30 -21.74 -8.35
C THR A 63 8.92 -21.14 -7.00
N LEU A 64 8.70 -21.97 -5.99
CA LEU A 64 8.33 -21.51 -4.64
C LEU A 64 9.31 -20.46 -4.10
N SER A 65 10.61 -20.72 -4.24
CA SER A 65 11.68 -19.82 -3.78
C SER A 65 11.65 -18.47 -4.50
N GLN A 66 11.49 -18.48 -5.82
CA GLN A 66 11.40 -17.26 -6.63
C GLN A 66 10.13 -16.46 -6.30
N ALA A 67 8.99 -17.15 -6.15
CA ALA A 67 7.72 -16.54 -5.81
C ALA A 67 7.78 -15.82 -4.45
N PHE A 68 8.33 -16.46 -3.42
CA PHE A 68 8.52 -15.85 -2.11
C PHE A 68 9.49 -14.68 -2.13
N LYS A 69 10.64 -14.81 -2.81
CA LYS A 69 11.60 -13.69 -2.95
C LYS A 69 10.96 -12.48 -3.62
N LYS A 70 10.20 -12.69 -4.70
CA LYS A 70 9.52 -11.63 -5.43
C LYS A 70 8.39 -11.00 -4.61
N ALA A 71 7.59 -11.81 -3.91
CA ALA A 71 6.54 -11.33 -3.02
C ALA A 71 7.12 -10.47 -1.87
N TRP A 72 8.18 -10.92 -1.21
CA TRP A 72 8.87 -10.16 -0.18
C TRP A 72 9.44 -8.84 -0.68
N ARG A 73 10.07 -8.85 -1.86
CA ARG A 73 10.61 -7.63 -2.45
C ARG A 73 9.51 -6.62 -2.70
N ARG A 74 8.38 -7.05 -3.29
CA ARG A 74 7.23 -6.17 -3.56
C ARG A 74 6.61 -5.58 -2.29
N ILE A 75 6.55 -6.35 -1.22
CA ILE A 75 6.02 -5.89 0.07
C ILE A 75 7.00 -4.98 0.81
N LYS A 76 8.30 -5.21 0.66
CA LYS A 76 9.35 -4.36 1.23
C LYS A 76 9.53 -3.03 0.52
N GLU A 77 9.42 -3.06 -0.77
CA GLU A 77 9.41 -1.86 -1.59
C GLU A 77 8.00 -1.30 -1.49
N SER A 78 7.79 -0.42 -0.48
CA SER A 78 6.62 0.42 -0.46
C SER A 78 6.44 1.01 -1.86
N MET A 79 5.33 0.65 -2.52
CA MET A 79 5.12 1.04 -3.90
C MET A 79 4.71 2.51 -3.95
N THR A 80 5.61 3.35 -4.42
CA THR A 80 5.26 4.72 -4.78
C THR A 80 4.53 4.71 -6.11
N MET A 81 3.35 5.30 -6.14
CA MET A 81 2.53 5.37 -7.33
C MET A 81 1.82 6.71 -7.47
N ARG A 82 1.43 7.03 -8.68
CA ARG A 82 0.61 8.20 -8.98
C ARG A 82 -0.86 7.80 -8.98
N VAL A 83 -1.70 8.61 -8.34
CA VAL A 83 -3.16 8.43 -8.38
C VAL A 83 -3.66 8.66 -9.80
N SER A 84 -4.52 7.77 -10.29
CA SER A 84 -5.17 7.83 -11.60
C SER A 84 -6.53 8.53 -11.50
N GLY A 85 -7.01 9.07 -12.63
CA GLY A 85 -8.34 9.67 -12.69
C GLY A 85 -8.47 11.06 -12.06
N VAL A 86 -7.37 11.69 -11.69
CA VAL A 86 -7.33 13.01 -11.03
C VAL A 86 -7.74 14.19 -11.92
N THR A 87 -8.03 13.95 -13.19
CA THR A 87 -8.56 14.96 -14.12
C THR A 87 -10.08 15.04 -14.12
N PHE A 88 -10.76 14.03 -13.59
CA PHE A 88 -12.21 13.96 -13.49
C PHE A 88 -12.72 14.59 -12.17
N ASN A 89 -14.01 14.88 -12.10
CA ASN A 89 -14.72 15.31 -10.88
C ASN A 89 -14.05 16.48 -10.13
N ASN A 90 -13.61 17.50 -10.87
CA ASN A 90 -12.87 18.64 -10.31
C ASN A 90 -11.54 18.25 -9.62
N GLY A 91 -10.94 17.12 -9.96
CA GLY A 91 -9.72 16.62 -9.35
C GLY A 91 -8.57 17.63 -9.40
N GLN A 92 -8.44 18.38 -10.49
CA GLN A 92 -7.40 19.43 -10.60
C GLN A 92 -7.59 20.57 -9.59
N LYS A 93 -8.83 21.00 -9.34
CA LYS A 93 -9.13 22.03 -8.31
C LYS A 93 -8.84 21.49 -6.91
N LYS A 94 -9.21 20.22 -6.66
CA LYS A 94 -8.90 19.53 -5.39
C LYS A 94 -7.40 19.44 -5.17
N LEU A 95 -6.63 19.08 -6.22
CA LEU A 95 -5.18 18.99 -6.14
C LEU A 95 -4.52 20.35 -5.93
N ALA A 96 -4.98 21.41 -6.60
CA ALA A 96 -4.50 22.76 -6.38
C ALA A 96 -4.71 23.21 -4.92
N TYR A 97 -5.84 22.81 -4.32
CA TYR A 97 -6.10 23.06 -2.90
C TYR A 97 -5.17 22.23 -2.00
N LEU A 98 -5.02 20.93 -2.27
CA LEU A 98 -4.14 20.04 -1.50
C LEU A 98 -2.66 20.44 -1.61
N ALA A 99 -2.24 21.11 -2.69
CA ALA A 99 -0.87 21.60 -2.87
C ALA A 99 -0.43 22.64 -1.82
N GLN A 100 -1.37 23.23 -1.10
CA GLN A 100 -1.10 24.20 -0.02
C GLN A 100 -0.66 23.51 1.28
N PHE A 101 -0.85 22.21 1.42
CA PHE A 101 -0.56 21.43 2.62
C PHE A 101 0.72 20.62 2.45
N LYS A 102 1.44 20.45 3.54
CA LYS A 102 2.59 19.53 3.57
C LYS A 102 2.13 18.07 3.55
N PRO A 103 2.93 17.14 3.01
CA PRO A 103 2.58 15.73 3.02
C PRO A 103 2.25 15.14 4.41
N GLU A 104 2.90 15.68 5.46
CA GLU A 104 2.69 15.26 6.85
C GLU A 104 1.31 15.63 7.39
N ASP A 105 0.68 16.66 6.82
CA ASP A 105 -0.66 17.14 7.21
C ASP A 105 -1.78 16.38 6.49
N LEU A 106 -1.42 15.55 5.52
CA LEU A 106 -2.35 14.77 4.72
C LEU A 106 -2.39 13.30 5.17
N ARG A 107 -3.58 12.71 5.16
CA ARG A 107 -3.76 11.27 5.36
C ARG A 107 -4.46 10.68 4.15
N ALA A 108 -3.94 9.55 3.68
CA ALA A 108 -4.52 8.83 2.56
C ALA A 108 -5.24 7.57 3.05
N TYR A 109 -6.38 7.28 2.44
CA TYR A 109 -7.18 6.09 2.69
C TYR A 109 -7.55 5.42 1.38
N LEU A 110 -7.55 4.11 1.39
CA LEU A 110 -7.94 3.28 0.25
C LEU A 110 -9.25 2.57 0.56
N LYS A 111 -10.18 2.60 -0.38
CA LYS A 111 -11.48 1.92 -0.27
C LYS A 111 -11.78 1.14 -1.54
N ARG A 112 -12.15 -0.15 -1.39
CA ARG A 112 -12.68 -0.93 -2.50
C ARG A 112 -13.98 -0.29 -3.01
N GLU A 113 -14.11 -0.21 -4.32
CA GLU A 113 -15.37 0.16 -4.96
C GLU A 113 -15.99 -1.08 -5.56
N GLU A 114 -16.91 -1.68 -4.80
CA GLU A 114 -17.69 -2.82 -5.27
C GLU A 114 -18.70 -2.35 -6.32
N GLY A 115 -18.83 -3.13 -7.41
CA GLY A 115 -19.79 -2.80 -8.46
C GLY A 115 -19.36 -1.70 -9.43
N ASN A 116 -18.08 -1.32 -9.46
CA ASN A 116 -17.59 -0.42 -10.50
C ASN A 116 -17.75 -1.06 -11.88
N GLN A 117 -18.44 -0.37 -12.80
CA GLN A 117 -18.79 -0.89 -14.13
C GLN A 117 -17.58 -1.02 -15.07
N TYR A 118 -16.50 -0.28 -14.81
CA TYR A 118 -15.32 -0.22 -15.68
C TYR A 118 -14.17 -1.10 -15.18
N ASP A 119 -14.02 -1.24 -13.87
CA ASP A 119 -12.95 -2.04 -13.26
C ASP A 119 -13.46 -2.71 -11.98
N SER A 120 -13.67 -4.01 -12.04
CA SER A 120 -14.09 -4.82 -10.88
C SER A 120 -13.06 -4.81 -9.73
N ASN A 121 -11.84 -4.38 -9.99
CA ASN A 121 -10.78 -4.26 -8.99
C ASN A 121 -10.57 -2.80 -8.52
N ALA A 122 -11.47 -1.89 -8.84
CA ALA A 122 -11.33 -0.48 -8.53
C ALA A 122 -11.09 -0.23 -7.03
N ILE A 123 -10.10 0.59 -6.73
CA ILE A 123 -9.76 1.05 -5.38
C ILE A 123 -9.71 2.56 -5.40
N LYS A 124 -10.66 3.19 -4.72
CA LYS A 124 -10.73 4.65 -4.55
C LYS A 124 -9.68 5.13 -3.58
N VAL A 125 -9.15 6.30 -3.88
CA VAL A 125 -8.21 7.02 -3.04
C VAL A 125 -8.91 8.23 -2.43
N TYR A 126 -8.92 8.28 -1.11
CA TYR A 126 -9.41 9.41 -0.33
C TYR A 126 -8.26 10.10 0.37
N ILE A 127 -8.28 11.42 0.37
CA ILE A 127 -7.35 12.24 1.12
C ILE A 127 -8.11 13.00 2.19
N THR A 128 -7.60 13.01 3.40
CA THR A 128 -8.12 13.83 4.50
C THR A 128 -7.09 14.84 4.95
N ILE A 129 -7.60 15.98 5.39
CA ILE A 129 -6.86 17.04 6.06
C ILE A 129 -7.35 17.04 7.51
N PRO A 130 -6.68 16.34 8.44
CA PRO A 130 -7.15 16.20 9.82
C PRO A 130 -7.39 17.52 10.54
N ALA A 131 -6.53 18.51 10.28
CA ALA A 131 -6.65 19.86 10.88
C ALA A 131 -7.96 20.58 10.50
N GLU A 132 -8.55 20.25 9.33
CA GLU A 132 -9.78 20.88 8.85
C GLU A 132 -11.00 19.97 8.95
N GLY A 133 -10.82 18.71 9.35
CA GLY A 133 -11.88 17.69 9.37
C GLY A 133 -12.45 17.37 7.97
N LYS A 134 -11.79 17.81 6.91
CA LYS A 134 -12.24 17.59 5.53
C LYS A 134 -11.67 16.32 4.95
N TYR A 135 -12.48 15.65 4.11
CA TYR A 135 -12.03 14.55 3.27
C TYR A 135 -12.50 14.73 1.83
N THR A 136 -11.75 14.20 0.90
CA THR A 136 -12.11 14.26 -0.53
C THR A 136 -11.71 12.99 -1.25
N GLU A 137 -12.57 12.53 -2.14
CA GLU A 137 -12.22 11.53 -3.14
C GLU A 137 -11.33 12.17 -4.20
N LEU A 138 -10.16 11.58 -4.43
CA LEU A 138 -9.18 12.14 -5.34
C LEU A 138 -9.12 11.41 -6.69
N GLY A 139 -9.31 10.11 -6.67
CA GLY A 139 -9.20 9.25 -7.84
C GLY A 139 -9.02 7.78 -7.45
N TYR A 140 -8.25 7.06 -8.21
CA TYR A 140 -8.11 5.61 -8.12
C TYR A 140 -6.64 5.17 -8.09
N ILE A 141 -6.41 4.00 -7.53
CA ILE A 141 -5.15 3.27 -7.72
C ILE A 141 -5.07 2.84 -9.20
N PRO A 142 -3.90 2.96 -9.86
CA PRO A 142 -3.73 2.52 -11.25
C PRO A 142 -4.12 1.06 -11.46
N ALA A 143 -4.85 0.75 -12.55
CA ALA A 143 -5.39 -0.58 -12.84
C ALA A 143 -4.33 -1.69 -12.84
N ALA A 144 -3.09 -1.38 -13.25
CA ALA A 144 -1.97 -2.33 -13.22
C ALA A 144 -1.64 -2.83 -11.81
N VAL A 145 -1.96 -2.05 -10.78
CA VAL A 145 -1.67 -2.35 -9.37
C VAL A 145 -2.94 -2.73 -8.62
N SER A 146 -4.08 -2.12 -8.96
CA SER A 146 -5.36 -2.35 -8.28
C SER A 146 -5.77 -3.81 -8.27
N LYS A 147 -5.53 -4.55 -9.36
CA LYS A 147 -5.84 -5.98 -9.48
C LYS A 147 -5.18 -6.85 -8.40
N GLU A 148 -3.95 -6.55 -8.02
CA GLU A 148 -3.23 -7.28 -6.98
C GLU A 148 -3.67 -6.81 -5.58
N LEU A 149 -3.79 -5.49 -5.39
CA LEU A 149 -4.19 -4.91 -4.11
C LEU A 149 -5.63 -5.24 -3.74
N ALA A 150 -6.55 -5.25 -4.71
CA ALA A 150 -7.95 -5.61 -4.51
C ALA A 150 -8.08 -7.01 -3.90
N LYS A 151 -7.39 -8.01 -4.45
CA LYS A 151 -7.38 -9.37 -3.94
C LYS A 151 -6.86 -9.48 -2.49
N ILE A 152 -5.95 -8.59 -2.12
CA ILE A 152 -5.39 -8.52 -0.77
C ILE A 152 -6.42 -7.89 0.18
N MET A 153 -7.06 -6.79 -0.25
CA MET A 153 -8.12 -6.12 0.51
C MET A 153 -9.34 -7.03 0.70
N ASP A 154 -9.77 -7.76 -0.34
CA ASP A 154 -10.91 -8.69 -0.31
C ASP A 154 -10.68 -9.87 0.66
N LYS A 155 -9.43 -10.14 1.02
CA LYS A 155 -9.05 -11.10 2.08
C LYS A 155 -9.02 -10.48 3.48
N GLY A 156 -9.48 -9.25 3.64
CA GLY A 156 -9.51 -8.53 4.92
C GLY A 156 -8.13 -8.05 5.38
N ILE A 157 -7.13 -8.02 4.49
CA ILE A 157 -5.80 -7.51 4.82
C ILE A 157 -5.82 -5.99 4.64
N GLN A 158 -5.52 -5.25 5.70
CA GLN A 158 -5.41 -3.81 5.64
C GLN A 158 -4.17 -3.38 4.86
N ILE A 159 -4.38 -2.44 3.95
CA ILE A 159 -3.34 -1.78 3.20
C ILE A 159 -3.21 -0.36 3.75
N THR A 160 -1.99 0.06 4.06
CA THR A 160 -1.71 1.43 4.48
C THR A 160 -1.32 2.27 3.29
N ALA A 161 -1.83 3.50 3.25
CA ALA A 161 -1.45 4.48 2.24
C ALA A 161 -0.93 5.74 2.92
N ASN A 162 0.22 6.22 2.48
CA ASN A 162 0.82 7.45 2.96
C ASN A 162 0.83 8.47 1.83
N ALA A 163 0.37 9.68 2.11
CA ALA A 163 0.44 10.80 1.19
C ALA A 163 1.91 11.23 1.02
N LEU A 164 2.39 11.30 -0.21
CA LEU A 164 3.69 11.89 -0.53
C LEU A 164 3.56 13.31 -1.05
N GLY A 165 2.33 13.72 -1.40
CA GLY A 165 2.02 15.09 -1.78
C GLY A 165 1.63 15.26 -3.24
N VAL A 166 1.35 16.50 -3.58
CA VAL A 166 0.98 16.94 -4.93
C VAL A 166 2.23 17.15 -5.77
N ILE A 167 2.15 16.78 -7.04
CA ILE A 167 3.19 16.99 -8.06
C ILE A 167 2.59 17.71 -9.27
N GLY A 168 3.39 18.48 -9.98
CA GLY A 168 2.95 19.28 -11.14
C GLY A 168 2.52 20.68 -10.74
N GLY A 169 1.74 21.36 -11.60
CA GLY A 169 1.39 22.76 -11.40
C GLY A 169 2.51 23.74 -11.74
N TYR A 170 3.52 23.28 -12.49
CA TYR A 170 4.62 24.10 -12.97
C TYR A 170 4.34 24.60 -14.40
N SER A 171 4.99 25.66 -14.82
CA SER A 171 4.85 26.24 -16.17
C SER A 171 5.05 25.23 -17.32
N TYR A 172 5.90 24.23 -17.10
CA TYR A 172 6.16 23.13 -18.05
C TYR A 172 5.28 21.89 -17.82
N LYS A 173 4.50 21.85 -16.75
CA LYS A 173 3.60 20.73 -16.39
C LYS A 173 2.41 21.25 -15.60
N GLU A 174 1.47 21.82 -16.35
CA GLU A 174 0.29 22.50 -15.78
C GLU A 174 -0.61 21.59 -14.95
N ASN A 175 -0.75 20.32 -15.37
CA ASN A 175 -1.60 19.37 -14.65
C ASN A 175 -0.98 18.87 -13.35
N TYR A 176 -1.75 18.98 -12.29
CA TYR A 176 -1.41 18.39 -11.00
C TYR A 176 -1.56 16.86 -11.01
N GLY A 177 -0.77 16.21 -10.20
CA GLY A 177 -0.90 14.80 -9.86
C GLY A 177 -0.73 14.61 -8.36
N PHE A 178 -0.98 13.40 -7.87
CA PHE A 178 -0.77 13.05 -6.47
C PHE A 178 0.04 11.77 -6.36
N LEU A 179 1.04 11.80 -5.49
CA LEU A 179 1.87 10.63 -5.19
C LEU A 179 1.43 10.00 -3.88
N LEU A 180 1.29 8.69 -3.91
CA LEU A 180 1.05 7.83 -2.76
C LEU A 180 2.19 6.83 -2.59
N ASN A 181 2.47 6.53 -1.35
CA ASN A 181 3.22 5.35 -0.97
C ASN A 181 2.25 4.34 -0.37
N VAL A 182 2.14 3.16 -0.97
CA VAL A 182 1.24 2.09 -0.50
C VAL A 182 2.08 0.96 0.07
N ALA A 183 1.76 0.54 1.29
CA ALA A 183 2.40 -0.59 1.98
C ALA A 183 1.33 -1.55 2.52
N ILE A 184 1.64 -2.84 2.51
CA ILE A 184 0.81 -3.95 2.95
C ILE A 184 1.24 -4.36 4.37
#